data_07435bd87fcf3370af0b56d33e6ecddd
#
_entry.id   07435bd87fcf3370af0b56d33e6ecddd
#
_cell.length_a   1.000
_cell.length_b   1.000
_cell.length_c   1.000
_cell.angle_alpha   90.00
_cell.angle_beta   90.00
_cell.angle_gamma   90.00
#
_symmetry.space_group_name_H-M   'P 1'
#
loop_
_entity.id
_entity.type
_entity.pdbx_description
1 polymer ?
#
loop_
_entity_poly.entity_id
_entity_poly.type
_entity_poly.pdbx_seq_one_letter_code
_entity_poly.pdbx_strand_id
1 'polypeptide(L)'
;MTSAIILAGGLGTRLRSAVPDLPKPMAPVAGRPFLAYQLDYWIGQGVDRFVLSVGYRHEAIVAHFGASYRGVAIDYSIEQAPLGTGGGLLLALDRLTQPPEPFLLLNGDTYFEVDLASLQEFHRHKGSEWTFALFRCAEAGRYMGMEVDPEARITALQSGTGTPGRLANGGVYLVSPEAARAGSWKAGDAVSLEDDLLPAAFKGGRRFYGLECAGAFIDIGVPEDYRRAPSLLAA
;
A
#
# COMPACT_ATOMS: atom_id res chain seq x y z
N MET A 1 -18.86 1.60 -4.63
CA MET A 1 -17.98 2.51 -3.83
C MET A 1 -16.65 1.81 -3.63
N THR A 2 -15.56 2.51 -3.86
CA THR A 2 -14.22 1.90 -3.70
C THR A 2 -13.45 2.64 -2.61
N SER A 3 -13.27 1.97 -1.47
CA SER A 3 -12.48 2.52 -0.37
C SER A 3 -11.02 2.12 -0.50
N ALA A 4 -10.11 2.96 -0.04
CA ALA A 4 -8.68 2.67 0.04
C ALA A 4 -8.15 2.87 1.46
N ILE A 5 -7.35 1.93 1.96
CA ILE A 5 -6.51 2.08 3.15
C ILE A 5 -5.10 2.42 2.70
N ILE A 6 -4.51 3.48 3.24
CA ILE A 6 -3.11 3.85 2.98
C ILE A 6 -2.31 3.67 4.28
N LEU A 7 -1.28 2.83 4.24
CA LEU A 7 -0.39 2.55 5.37
C LEU A 7 0.66 3.67 5.49
N ALA A 8 0.38 4.66 6.29
CA ALA A 8 1.16 5.89 6.44
C ALA A 8 1.78 6.07 7.84
N GLY A 9 1.74 5.02 8.71
CA GLY A 9 2.17 5.06 10.11
C GLY A 9 3.67 4.89 10.35
N GLY A 10 4.42 4.48 9.34
CA GLY A 10 5.82 4.10 9.47
C GLY A 10 6.76 5.23 9.96
N LEU A 11 7.80 4.85 10.72
CA LEU A 11 8.80 5.77 11.28
C LEU A 11 9.70 6.44 10.24
N GLY A 12 9.78 5.94 9.01
CA GLY A 12 10.53 6.52 7.90
C GLY A 12 12.05 6.65 8.15
N THR A 13 12.65 5.78 8.96
CA THR A 13 14.02 5.92 9.47
C THR A 13 15.08 6.07 8.38
N ARG A 14 14.92 5.37 7.25
CA ARG A 14 15.86 5.42 6.11
C ARG A 14 15.83 6.77 5.37
N LEU A 15 14.69 7.45 5.34
CA LEU A 15 14.51 8.74 4.67
C LEU A 15 14.82 9.93 5.58
N ARG A 16 14.99 9.73 6.90
CA ARG A 16 15.24 10.82 7.87
C ARG A 16 16.43 11.71 7.55
N SER A 17 17.45 11.18 6.88
CA SER A 17 18.60 12.01 6.44
C SER A 17 18.20 13.07 5.40
N ALA A 18 17.17 12.83 4.61
CA ALA A 18 16.67 13.76 3.60
C ALA A 18 15.44 14.55 4.09
N VAL A 19 14.62 13.97 4.98
CA VAL A 19 13.38 14.57 5.51
C VAL A 19 13.31 14.32 7.03
N PRO A 20 14.04 15.11 7.86
CA PRO A 20 14.16 14.84 9.28
C PRO A 20 12.90 15.15 10.08
N ASP A 21 12.11 16.14 9.65
CA ASP A 21 11.06 16.76 10.46
C ASP A 21 9.63 16.40 10.05
N LEU A 22 9.44 15.58 9.03
CA LEU A 22 8.13 15.18 8.54
C LEU A 22 7.96 13.66 8.52
N PRO A 23 6.75 13.13 8.68
CA PRO A 23 6.49 11.74 8.38
C PRO A 23 6.68 11.50 6.88
N LYS A 24 7.15 10.30 6.51
CA LYS A 24 7.54 9.95 5.14
C LYS A 24 6.47 10.29 4.08
N PRO A 25 5.16 10.06 4.29
CA PRO A 25 4.13 10.43 3.32
C PRO A 25 4.03 11.94 3.09
N MET A 26 4.55 12.76 4.02
CA MET A 26 4.59 14.22 3.90
C MET A 26 5.89 14.74 3.29
N ALA A 27 6.81 13.86 2.86
CA ALA A 27 8.04 14.25 2.19
C ALA A 27 7.71 15.12 0.96
N PRO A 28 8.30 16.34 0.84
CA PRO A 28 7.93 17.26 -0.23
C PRO A 28 8.53 16.81 -1.57
N VAL A 29 7.68 16.58 -2.56
CA VAL A 29 8.05 16.32 -3.95
C VAL A 29 7.56 17.50 -4.78
N ALA A 30 8.45 18.24 -5.42
CA ALA A 30 8.11 19.46 -6.17
C ALA A 30 7.18 20.43 -5.39
N GLY A 31 7.42 20.58 -4.09
CA GLY A 31 6.66 21.50 -3.22
C GLY A 31 5.32 20.94 -2.70
N ARG A 32 4.96 19.70 -3.02
CA ARG A 32 3.73 19.03 -2.55
C ARG A 32 4.06 17.77 -1.72
N PRO A 33 3.28 17.40 -0.70
CA PRO A 33 3.46 16.13 -0.01
C PRO A 33 3.36 14.94 -0.98
N PHE A 34 4.21 13.92 -0.81
CA PHE A 34 4.15 12.70 -1.61
C PHE A 34 2.76 12.04 -1.57
N LEU A 35 2.13 12.00 -0.39
CA LEU A 35 0.78 11.46 -0.22
C LEU A 35 -0.26 12.17 -1.10
N ALA A 36 -0.08 13.47 -1.40
CA ALA A 36 -1.01 14.19 -2.28
C ALA A 36 -1.02 13.62 -3.71
N TYR A 37 0.13 13.15 -4.22
CA TYR A 37 0.20 12.48 -5.54
C TYR A 37 -0.53 11.14 -5.53
N GLN A 38 -0.40 10.36 -4.45
CA GLN A 38 -1.16 9.11 -4.31
C GLN A 38 -2.66 9.37 -4.27
N LEU A 39 -3.11 10.32 -3.43
CA LEU A 39 -4.53 10.67 -3.33
C LEU A 39 -5.07 11.16 -4.67
N ASP A 40 -4.36 12.06 -5.36
CA ASP A 40 -4.77 12.58 -6.67
C ASP A 40 -4.94 11.46 -7.69
N TYR A 41 -3.97 10.55 -7.76
CA TYR A 41 -4.02 9.42 -8.69
C TYR A 41 -5.25 8.54 -8.42
N TRP A 42 -5.43 8.11 -7.19
CA TRP A 42 -6.50 7.18 -6.85
C TRP A 42 -7.90 7.82 -6.89
N ILE A 43 -8.01 9.13 -6.60
CA ILE A 43 -9.26 9.90 -6.86
C ILE A 43 -9.57 9.87 -8.36
N GLY A 44 -8.58 10.11 -9.21
CA GLY A 44 -8.72 10.02 -10.67
C GLY A 44 -9.15 8.62 -11.16
N GLN A 45 -8.78 7.57 -10.42
CA GLN A 45 -9.20 6.18 -10.68
C GLN A 45 -10.59 5.84 -10.11
N GLY A 46 -11.25 6.76 -9.39
CA GLY A 46 -12.60 6.54 -8.86
C GLY A 46 -12.66 6.03 -7.41
N VAL A 47 -11.57 6.16 -6.64
CA VAL A 47 -11.63 5.96 -5.19
C VAL A 47 -12.43 7.10 -4.56
N ASP A 48 -13.45 6.77 -3.76
CA ASP A 48 -14.40 7.71 -3.18
C ASP A 48 -14.31 7.85 -1.66
N ARG A 49 -13.38 7.10 -1.02
CA ARG A 49 -13.09 7.19 0.41
C ARG A 49 -11.69 6.70 0.73
N PHE A 50 -11.00 7.39 1.62
CA PHE A 50 -9.71 6.96 2.14
C PHE A 50 -9.77 6.72 3.66
N VAL A 51 -9.04 5.69 4.12
CA VAL A 51 -8.69 5.50 5.51
C VAL A 51 -7.16 5.58 5.59
N LEU A 52 -6.64 6.60 6.24
CA LEU A 52 -5.20 6.76 6.45
C LEU A 52 -4.82 6.10 7.77
N SER A 53 -4.06 5.00 7.72
CA SER A 53 -3.42 4.40 8.89
C SER A 53 -2.17 5.20 9.20
N VAL A 54 -2.18 5.96 10.28
CA VAL A 54 -1.16 6.95 10.63
C VAL A 54 -0.63 6.72 12.04
N GLY A 55 0.62 7.07 12.29
CA GLY A 55 1.28 6.92 13.58
C GLY A 55 2.22 8.07 13.85
N TYR A 56 3.51 7.88 13.56
CA TYR A 56 4.53 8.89 13.80
C TYR A 56 4.20 10.25 13.15
N ARG A 57 4.12 11.30 13.97
CA ARG A 57 3.80 12.69 13.55
C ARG A 57 2.52 12.80 12.70
N HIS A 58 1.51 12.01 13.03
CA HIS A 58 0.24 11.99 12.31
C HIS A 58 -0.45 13.35 12.27
N GLU A 59 -0.19 14.23 13.25
CA GLU A 59 -0.75 15.57 13.33
C GLU A 59 -0.44 16.39 12.08
N ALA A 60 0.75 16.21 11.48
CA ALA A 60 1.14 16.91 10.26
C ALA A 60 0.29 16.45 9.05
N ILE A 61 -0.06 15.16 8.98
CA ILE A 61 -0.93 14.61 7.94
C ILE A 61 -2.36 15.12 8.13
N VAL A 62 -2.89 15.02 9.36
CA VAL A 62 -4.25 15.47 9.70
C VAL A 62 -4.42 16.97 9.47
N ALA A 63 -3.44 17.79 9.88
CA ALA A 63 -3.48 19.23 9.67
C ALA A 63 -3.45 19.64 8.19
N HIS A 64 -2.78 18.87 7.34
CA HIS A 64 -2.66 19.16 5.91
C HIS A 64 -3.89 18.73 5.11
N PHE A 65 -4.40 17.51 5.35
CA PHE A 65 -5.47 16.93 4.52
C PHE A 65 -6.88 17.10 5.12
N GLY A 66 -7.00 17.29 6.45
CA GLY A 66 -8.30 17.43 7.11
C GLY A 66 -9.18 16.19 6.98
N ALA A 67 -10.50 16.40 7.02
CA ALA A 67 -11.48 15.30 6.89
C ALA A 67 -11.88 14.99 5.44
N SER A 68 -11.35 15.74 4.46
CA SER A 68 -11.61 15.51 3.04
C SER A 68 -10.51 16.13 2.18
N TYR A 69 -10.23 15.50 1.05
CA TYR A 69 -9.29 16.01 0.05
C TYR A 69 -9.92 15.93 -1.33
N ARG A 70 -9.98 17.04 -2.06
CA ARG A 70 -10.65 17.18 -3.37
C ARG A 70 -12.08 16.62 -3.39
N GLY A 71 -12.83 16.79 -2.30
CA GLY A 71 -14.21 16.32 -2.17
C GLY A 71 -14.36 14.85 -1.76
N VAL A 72 -13.26 14.10 -1.64
CA VAL A 72 -13.25 12.71 -1.18
C VAL A 72 -13.00 12.66 0.32
N ALA A 73 -13.81 11.90 1.06
CA ALA A 73 -13.72 11.77 2.52
C ALA A 73 -12.42 11.06 2.94
N ILE A 74 -11.82 11.55 4.02
CA ILE A 74 -10.64 10.95 4.67
C ILE A 74 -10.98 10.66 6.13
N ASP A 75 -10.85 9.38 6.51
CA ASP A 75 -10.85 8.93 7.89
C ASP A 75 -9.42 8.60 8.34
N TYR A 76 -9.17 8.68 9.64
CA TYR A 76 -7.86 8.38 10.22
C TYR A 76 -7.95 7.21 11.19
N SER A 77 -7.07 6.24 11.01
CA SER A 77 -6.79 5.17 11.97
C SER A 77 -5.46 5.48 12.65
N ILE A 78 -5.49 5.97 13.88
CA ILE A 78 -4.31 6.50 14.59
C ILE A 78 -3.71 5.42 15.47
N GLU A 79 -2.45 5.04 15.19
CA GLU A 79 -1.66 4.12 16.01
C GLU A 79 -1.12 4.87 17.24
N GLN A 80 -1.47 4.40 18.45
CA GLN A 80 -0.95 4.96 19.72
C GLN A 80 0.48 4.47 20.03
N ALA A 81 0.88 3.36 19.44
CA ALA A 81 2.22 2.79 19.46
C ALA A 81 2.49 2.15 18.09
N PRO A 82 3.76 1.97 17.67
CA PRO A 82 4.07 1.32 16.41
C PRO A 82 3.50 -0.10 16.32
N LEU A 83 2.56 -0.32 15.42
CA LEU A 83 1.89 -1.62 15.23
C LEU A 83 2.46 -2.41 14.03
N GLY A 84 3.33 -1.80 13.24
CA GLY A 84 3.77 -2.37 11.96
C GLY A 84 2.71 -2.28 10.87
N THR A 85 3.06 -2.66 9.65
CA THR A 85 2.20 -2.52 8.46
C THR A 85 0.92 -3.36 8.57
N GLY A 86 1.03 -4.58 9.08
CA GLY A 86 -0.11 -5.48 9.31
C GLY A 86 -1.01 -5.01 10.46
N GLY A 87 -0.42 -4.57 11.58
CA GLY A 87 -1.18 -4.04 12.72
C GLY A 87 -1.93 -2.75 12.37
N GLY A 88 -1.29 -1.86 11.60
CA GLY A 88 -1.94 -0.66 11.05
C GLY A 88 -3.11 -1.00 10.13
N LEU A 89 -2.98 -2.02 9.26
CA LEU A 89 -4.07 -2.54 8.46
C LEU A 89 -5.22 -3.04 9.35
N LEU A 90 -4.94 -3.93 10.30
CA LEU A 90 -5.96 -4.53 11.17
C LEU A 90 -6.75 -3.45 11.94
N LEU A 91 -6.08 -2.41 12.42
CA LEU A 91 -6.71 -1.28 13.10
C LEU A 91 -7.58 -0.46 12.14
N ALA A 92 -7.13 -0.26 10.90
CA ALA A 92 -7.84 0.53 9.88
C ALA A 92 -9.09 -0.18 9.33
N LEU A 93 -9.13 -1.52 9.34
CA LEU A 93 -10.29 -2.29 8.83
C LEU A 93 -11.61 -1.91 9.51
N ASP A 94 -11.57 -1.50 10.78
CA ASP A 94 -12.77 -1.11 11.53
C ASP A 94 -13.35 0.24 11.08
N ARG A 95 -12.62 0.98 10.24
CA ARG A 95 -13.06 2.23 9.62
C ARG A 95 -13.70 2.06 8.24
N LEU A 96 -13.63 0.85 7.66
CA LEU A 96 -14.29 0.58 6.38
C LEU A 96 -15.81 0.57 6.54
N THR A 97 -16.51 0.93 5.45
CA THR A 97 -17.97 0.88 5.39
C THR A 97 -18.50 -0.56 5.42
N GLN A 98 -19.71 -0.72 5.93
CA GLN A 98 -20.45 -1.99 5.91
C GLN A 98 -21.58 -1.93 4.86
N PRO A 99 -21.86 -2.97 4.09
CA PRO A 99 -21.18 -4.28 4.11
C PRO A 99 -19.76 -4.22 3.57
N PRO A 100 -18.89 -5.14 3.97
CA PRO A 100 -17.49 -5.13 3.55
C PRO A 100 -17.38 -5.51 2.07
N GLU A 101 -16.89 -4.56 1.28
CA GLU A 101 -16.52 -4.76 -0.13
C GLU A 101 -14.99 -4.90 -0.25
N PRO A 102 -14.46 -5.50 -1.33
CA PRO A 102 -13.03 -5.45 -1.60
C PRO A 102 -12.53 -4.01 -1.59
N PHE A 103 -11.40 -3.78 -0.93
CA PHE A 103 -10.82 -2.46 -0.76
C PHE A 103 -9.37 -2.42 -1.29
N LEU A 104 -8.91 -1.25 -1.69
CA LEU A 104 -7.50 -1.02 -1.98
C LEU A 104 -6.71 -0.92 -0.68
N LEU A 105 -5.58 -1.63 -0.62
CA LEU A 105 -4.54 -1.43 0.38
C LEU A 105 -3.31 -0.88 -0.31
N LEU A 106 -2.76 0.22 0.19
CA LEU A 106 -1.69 0.97 -0.45
C LEU A 106 -0.56 1.23 0.56
N ASN A 107 0.68 1.00 0.14
CA ASN A 107 1.83 1.45 0.91
C ASN A 107 1.97 2.97 0.81
N GLY A 108 2.07 3.66 1.94
CA GLY A 108 2.08 5.13 2.01
C GLY A 108 3.39 5.80 1.53
N ASP A 109 4.35 5.01 1.09
CA ASP A 109 5.65 5.46 0.58
C ASP A 109 5.91 5.02 -0.87
N THR A 110 4.91 4.44 -1.51
CA THR A 110 5.01 3.89 -2.87
C THR A 110 3.95 4.55 -3.77
N TYR A 111 4.35 5.07 -4.91
CA TYR A 111 3.46 5.47 -5.99
C TYR A 111 3.56 4.44 -7.11
N PHE A 112 2.44 3.92 -7.52
CA PHE A 112 2.35 2.98 -8.63
C PHE A 112 1.08 3.23 -9.45
N GLU A 113 1.25 3.47 -10.73
CA GLU A 113 0.15 3.64 -11.66
C GLU A 113 -0.45 2.29 -12.01
N VAL A 114 -1.60 2.00 -11.43
CA VAL A 114 -2.36 0.77 -11.64
C VAL A 114 -3.78 1.14 -12.04
N ASP A 115 -4.22 0.68 -13.19
CA ASP A 115 -5.61 0.85 -13.62
C ASP A 115 -6.55 0.08 -12.69
N LEU A 116 -7.35 0.82 -11.92
CA LEU A 116 -8.23 0.26 -10.91
C LEU A 116 -9.30 -0.65 -11.51
N ALA A 117 -9.85 -0.28 -12.67
CA ALA A 117 -10.89 -1.07 -13.31
C ALA A 117 -10.36 -2.45 -13.74
N SER A 118 -9.16 -2.49 -14.32
CA SER A 118 -8.47 -3.74 -14.66
C SER A 118 -8.14 -4.59 -13.42
N LEU A 119 -7.69 -3.96 -12.33
CA LEU A 119 -7.39 -4.65 -11.08
C LEU A 119 -8.65 -5.28 -10.46
N GLN A 120 -9.78 -4.55 -10.45
CA GLN A 120 -11.06 -5.03 -9.95
C GLN A 120 -11.63 -6.17 -10.81
N GLU A 121 -11.59 -6.03 -12.14
CA GLU A 121 -12.02 -7.05 -13.08
C GLU A 121 -11.20 -8.33 -12.91
N PHE A 122 -9.87 -8.21 -12.81
CA PHE A 122 -8.99 -9.33 -12.58
C PHE A 122 -9.27 -10.02 -11.23
N HIS A 123 -9.42 -9.25 -10.16
CA HIS A 123 -9.76 -9.77 -8.81
C HIS A 123 -11.04 -10.60 -8.83
N ARG A 124 -12.08 -10.04 -9.43
CA ARG A 124 -13.39 -10.69 -9.58
C ARG A 124 -13.29 -11.95 -10.43
N HIS A 125 -12.66 -11.87 -11.60
CA HIS A 125 -12.54 -13.00 -12.55
C HIS A 125 -11.77 -14.18 -11.96
N LYS A 126 -10.69 -13.90 -11.19
CA LYS A 126 -9.88 -14.94 -10.52
C LYS A 126 -10.51 -15.46 -9.22
N GLY A 127 -11.59 -14.85 -8.74
CA GLY A 127 -12.12 -15.12 -7.40
C GLY A 127 -11.05 -14.92 -6.32
N SER A 128 -10.21 -13.91 -6.52
CA SER A 128 -9.07 -13.62 -5.66
C SER A 128 -9.52 -13.13 -4.28
N GLU A 129 -8.72 -13.41 -3.24
CA GLU A 129 -8.89 -12.81 -1.92
C GLU A 129 -7.85 -11.72 -1.66
N TRP A 130 -6.68 -11.86 -2.32
CA TRP A 130 -5.60 -10.89 -2.37
C TRP A 130 -5.10 -10.77 -3.80
N THR A 131 -5.30 -9.64 -4.44
CA THR A 131 -4.70 -9.34 -5.74
C THR A 131 -3.60 -8.33 -5.57
N PHE A 132 -2.40 -8.69 -5.99
CA PHE A 132 -1.20 -7.86 -5.92
C PHE A 132 -0.98 -7.19 -7.27
N ALA A 133 -0.77 -5.88 -7.30
CA ALA A 133 -0.17 -5.23 -8.45
C ALA A 133 1.33 -5.49 -8.45
N LEU A 134 1.83 -6.11 -9.50
CA LEU A 134 3.21 -6.52 -9.64
C LEU A 134 3.91 -5.69 -10.71
N PHE A 135 5.19 -5.40 -10.50
CA PHE A 135 6.06 -4.76 -11.49
C PHE A 135 7.32 -5.57 -11.72
N ARG A 136 7.98 -5.35 -12.87
CA ARG A 136 9.29 -5.97 -13.13
C ARG A 136 10.39 -5.19 -12.41
N CYS A 137 11.01 -5.86 -11.45
CA CYS A 137 12.08 -5.28 -10.66
C CYS A 137 13.31 -4.99 -11.54
N ALA A 138 13.88 -3.79 -11.43
CA ALA A 138 15.14 -3.43 -12.08
C ALA A 138 16.36 -3.69 -11.18
N GLU A 139 16.15 -3.76 -9.85
CA GLU A 139 17.20 -3.85 -8.84
C GLU A 139 17.07 -5.12 -7.99
N ALA A 140 18.20 -5.71 -7.61
CA ALA A 140 18.23 -6.90 -6.78
C ALA A 140 18.01 -6.56 -5.28
N GLY A 141 17.33 -7.46 -4.55
CA GLY A 141 17.34 -7.51 -3.08
C GLY A 141 16.47 -6.45 -2.38
N ARG A 142 15.77 -5.58 -3.11
CA ARG A 142 15.07 -4.44 -2.52
C ARG A 142 13.59 -4.70 -2.21
N TYR A 143 12.93 -5.42 -3.08
CA TYR A 143 11.49 -5.64 -3.03
C TYR A 143 11.15 -7.09 -2.73
N MET A 144 9.93 -7.33 -2.27
CA MET A 144 9.42 -8.69 -2.13
C MET A 144 9.21 -9.31 -3.52
N GLY A 145 10.05 -10.29 -3.86
CA GLY A 145 9.90 -11.07 -5.11
C GLY A 145 8.64 -11.93 -5.05
N MET A 146 7.99 -12.05 -6.21
CA MET A 146 6.78 -12.85 -6.37
C MET A 146 6.97 -13.89 -7.47
N GLU A 147 6.66 -15.16 -7.17
CA GLU A 147 6.55 -16.19 -8.19
C GLU A 147 5.07 -16.40 -8.51
N VAL A 148 4.78 -16.43 -9.81
CA VAL A 148 3.42 -16.65 -10.32
C VAL A 148 3.41 -17.80 -11.32
N ASP A 149 2.34 -18.59 -11.30
CA ASP A 149 2.10 -19.61 -12.32
C ASP A 149 1.48 -19.00 -13.60
N PRO A 150 1.28 -19.79 -14.68
CA PRO A 150 0.69 -19.30 -15.92
C PRO A 150 -0.73 -18.72 -15.75
N GLU A 151 -1.46 -19.11 -14.71
CA GLU A 151 -2.78 -18.63 -14.36
C GLU A 151 -2.73 -17.36 -13.50
N ALA A 152 -1.53 -16.81 -13.27
CA ALA A 152 -1.23 -15.64 -12.43
C ALA A 152 -1.49 -15.87 -10.94
N ARG A 153 -1.60 -17.11 -10.45
CA ARG A 153 -1.67 -17.42 -9.04
C ARG A 153 -0.28 -17.28 -8.42
N ILE A 154 -0.19 -16.64 -7.28
CA ILE A 154 1.08 -16.51 -6.55
C ILE A 154 1.41 -17.88 -5.93
N THR A 155 2.60 -18.39 -6.24
CA THR A 155 3.11 -19.68 -5.78
C THR A 155 4.18 -19.54 -4.70
N ALA A 156 4.84 -18.38 -4.62
CA ALA A 156 5.80 -18.08 -3.56
C ALA A 156 5.86 -16.58 -3.26
N LEU A 157 6.04 -16.26 -1.96
CA LEU A 157 6.34 -14.94 -1.41
C LEU A 157 7.79 -14.96 -0.94
N GLN A 158 8.63 -14.09 -1.47
CA GLN A 158 10.07 -14.08 -1.16
C GLN A 158 10.48 -12.69 -0.67
N SER A 159 10.48 -12.48 0.63
CA SER A 159 10.89 -11.21 1.24
C SER A 159 12.35 -10.88 0.90
N GLY A 160 12.62 -9.65 0.43
CA GLY A 160 13.97 -9.14 0.17
C GLY A 160 14.74 -9.82 -0.98
N THR A 161 14.06 -10.58 -1.86
CA THR A 161 14.72 -11.37 -2.92
C THR A 161 14.41 -10.89 -4.33
N GLY A 162 13.83 -9.70 -4.50
CA GLY A 162 13.59 -9.14 -5.83
C GLY A 162 14.83 -9.29 -6.71
N THR A 163 14.69 -9.95 -7.87
CA THR A 163 15.78 -10.18 -8.83
C THR A 163 15.47 -9.41 -10.11
N PRO A 164 16.44 -8.74 -10.75
CA PRO A 164 16.23 -8.02 -12.00
C PRO A 164 15.47 -8.86 -13.04
N GLY A 165 14.43 -8.28 -13.64
CA GLY A 165 13.57 -8.94 -14.61
C GLY A 165 12.47 -9.83 -14.01
N ARG A 166 12.48 -10.11 -12.69
CA ARG A 166 11.44 -10.86 -12.02
C ARG A 166 10.33 -9.93 -11.49
N LEU A 167 9.18 -10.51 -11.25
CA LEU A 167 8.05 -9.79 -10.67
C LEU A 167 8.29 -9.50 -9.19
N ALA A 168 7.89 -8.31 -8.77
CA ALA A 168 7.96 -7.86 -7.39
C ALA A 168 6.66 -7.19 -6.97
N ASN A 169 6.40 -7.21 -5.67
CA ASN A 169 5.26 -6.56 -5.04
C ASN A 169 5.37 -5.02 -5.17
N GLY A 170 4.36 -4.40 -5.80
CA GLY A 170 4.29 -2.97 -6.02
C GLY A 170 3.66 -2.16 -4.88
N GLY A 171 3.30 -2.79 -3.75
CA GLY A 171 2.69 -2.08 -2.61
C GLY A 171 1.26 -1.59 -2.88
N VAL A 172 0.59 -2.12 -3.90
CA VAL A 172 -0.81 -1.89 -4.23
C VAL A 172 -1.53 -3.22 -4.26
N TYR A 173 -2.61 -3.32 -3.51
CA TYR A 173 -3.37 -4.56 -3.38
C TYR A 173 -4.87 -4.29 -3.46
N LEU A 174 -5.63 -5.21 -4.05
CA LEU A 174 -7.07 -5.29 -3.86
C LEU A 174 -7.37 -6.49 -2.96
N VAL A 175 -8.07 -6.26 -1.85
CA VAL A 175 -8.17 -7.22 -0.75
C VAL A 175 -9.62 -7.42 -0.35
N SER A 176 -10.04 -8.68 -0.21
CA SER A 176 -11.32 -9.03 0.43
C SER A 176 -11.20 -8.85 1.95
N PRO A 177 -12.14 -8.14 2.62
CA PRO A 177 -12.01 -7.81 4.04
C PRO A 177 -11.81 -9.02 4.97
N GLU A 178 -12.47 -10.14 4.66
CA GLU A 178 -12.33 -11.38 5.43
C GLU A 178 -10.93 -11.99 5.31
N ALA A 179 -10.29 -11.80 4.15
CA ALA A 179 -8.93 -12.31 3.92
C ALA A 179 -7.87 -11.45 4.63
N ALA A 180 -8.14 -10.16 4.82
CA ALA A 180 -7.26 -9.27 5.58
C ALA A 180 -7.23 -9.61 7.08
N ARG A 181 -8.25 -10.30 7.62
CA ARG A 181 -8.33 -10.76 9.00
C ARG A 181 -7.81 -12.21 9.17
N ALA A 182 -6.91 -12.65 8.31
CA ALA A 182 -6.32 -13.98 8.41
C ALA A 182 -5.39 -14.08 9.64
N GLY A 183 -5.40 -15.25 10.29
CA GLY A 183 -4.60 -15.51 11.49
C GLY A 183 -5.32 -15.19 12.79
N SER A 184 -4.57 -15.15 13.89
CA SER A 184 -5.09 -14.91 15.25
C SER A 184 -4.95 -13.44 15.72
N TRP A 185 -4.38 -12.57 14.88
CA TRP A 185 -4.11 -11.18 15.24
C TRP A 185 -5.39 -10.34 15.30
N LYS A 186 -5.37 -9.33 16.16
CA LYS A 186 -6.46 -8.40 16.41
C LYS A 186 -6.01 -6.96 16.20
N ALA A 187 -6.95 -6.04 16.10
CA ALA A 187 -6.68 -4.63 16.12
C ALA A 187 -5.89 -4.26 17.40
N GLY A 188 -4.74 -3.60 17.24
CA GLY A 188 -3.82 -3.26 18.32
C GLY A 188 -2.62 -4.19 18.50
N ASP A 189 -2.60 -5.36 17.83
CA ASP A 189 -1.41 -6.23 17.82
C ASP A 189 -0.32 -5.64 16.90
N ALA A 190 0.94 -5.80 17.31
CA ALA A 190 2.09 -5.41 16.49
C ALA A 190 2.41 -6.55 15.50
N VAL A 191 2.19 -6.29 14.21
CA VAL A 191 2.26 -7.29 13.12
C VAL A 191 2.84 -6.68 11.86
N SER A 192 3.79 -7.36 11.22
CA SER A 192 4.24 -7.03 9.85
C SER A 192 3.25 -7.58 8.83
N LEU A 193 2.89 -6.77 7.83
CA LEU A 193 2.11 -7.25 6.70
C LEU A 193 2.91 -8.28 5.90
N GLU A 194 4.16 -7.97 5.61
CA GLU A 194 5.04 -8.73 4.72
C GLU A 194 5.62 -9.98 5.38
N ASP A 195 5.99 -9.89 6.67
CA ASP A 195 6.71 -10.97 7.37
C ASP A 195 5.79 -11.90 8.16
N ASP A 196 4.60 -11.41 8.55
CA ASP A 196 3.67 -12.16 9.39
C ASP A 196 2.34 -12.46 8.69
N LEU A 197 1.56 -11.39 8.34
CA LEU A 197 0.17 -11.53 7.92
C LEU A 197 0.05 -12.19 6.55
N LEU A 198 0.78 -11.71 5.53
CA LEU A 198 0.75 -12.29 4.19
C LEU A 198 1.25 -13.74 4.17
N PRO A 199 2.38 -14.10 4.82
CA PRO A 199 2.82 -15.49 4.91
C PRO A 199 1.81 -16.40 5.60
N ALA A 200 1.18 -15.95 6.69
CA ALA A 200 0.16 -16.72 7.39
C ALA A 200 -1.10 -16.92 6.54
N ALA A 201 -1.58 -15.87 5.88
CA ALA A 201 -2.72 -15.94 4.98
C ALA A 201 -2.44 -16.88 3.79
N PHE A 202 -1.25 -16.77 3.19
CA PHE A 202 -0.81 -17.62 2.10
C PHE A 202 -0.73 -19.10 2.52
N LYS A 203 -0.08 -19.40 3.66
CA LYS A 203 -0.01 -20.76 4.25
C LYS A 203 -1.38 -21.28 4.64
N GLY A 204 -2.30 -20.40 5.04
CA GLY A 204 -3.70 -20.73 5.33
C GLY A 204 -4.54 -21.01 4.10
N GLY A 205 -3.97 -20.98 2.89
CA GLY A 205 -4.64 -21.34 1.64
C GLY A 205 -5.50 -20.23 1.05
N ARG A 206 -5.32 -18.97 1.48
CA ARG A 206 -5.97 -17.81 0.84
C ARG A 206 -5.55 -17.71 -0.62
N ARG A 207 -6.49 -17.29 -1.47
CA ARG A 207 -6.29 -17.19 -2.92
C ARG A 207 -5.58 -15.89 -3.26
N PHE A 208 -4.28 -16.01 -3.54
CA PHE A 208 -3.38 -14.91 -3.92
C PHE A 208 -3.13 -14.94 -5.41
N TYR A 209 -3.35 -13.80 -6.07
CA TYR A 209 -3.09 -13.62 -7.50
C TYR A 209 -2.30 -12.34 -7.74
N GLY A 210 -1.51 -12.32 -8.81
CA GLY A 210 -0.69 -11.17 -9.20
C GLY A 210 -1.06 -10.67 -10.59
N LEU A 211 -1.34 -9.37 -10.70
CA LEU A 211 -1.53 -8.67 -11.97
C LEU A 211 -0.24 -7.89 -12.29
N GLU A 212 0.44 -8.23 -13.38
CA GLU A 212 1.57 -7.44 -13.86
C GLU A 212 1.08 -6.11 -14.43
N CYS A 213 1.62 -5.00 -13.91
CA CYS A 213 1.27 -3.63 -14.30
C CYS A 213 2.52 -2.93 -14.86
N ALA A 214 2.36 -2.22 -15.97
CA ALA A 214 3.44 -1.53 -16.68
C ALA A 214 3.51 -0.03 -16.36
N GLY A 215 2.67 0.48 -15.45
CA GLY A 215 2.64 1.88 -15.07
C GLY A 215 3.87 2.36 -14.32
N ALA A 216 4.00 3.68 -14.19
CA ALA A 216 5.11 4.29 -13.47
C ALA A 216 5.13 3.86 -12.00
N PHE A 217 6.30 3.48 -11.51
CA PHE A 217 6.51 3.00 -10.15
C PHE A 217 7.65 3.73 -9.46
N ILE A 218 7.42 4.18 -8.23
CA ILE A 218 8.49 4.69 -7.36
C ILE A 218 8.16 4.44 -5.88
N ASP A 219 9.18 4.00 -5.13
CA ASP A 219 9.18 3.87 -3.68
C ASP A 219 10.17 4.90 -3.10
N ILE A 220 9.66 5.90 -2.40
CA ILE A 220 10.50 6.94 -1.78
C ILE A 220 11.17 6.50 -0.48
N GLY A 221 11.25 5.19 -0.21
CA GLY A 221 11.83 4.60 0.99
C GLY A 221 13.29 4.90 1.23
N VAL A 222 14.02 5.26 0.19
CA VAL A 222 15.44 5.61 0.26
C VAL A 222 15.72 6.97 -0.39
N PRO A 223 16.77 7.69 0.06
CA PRO A 223 17.08 9.03 -0.43
C PRO A 223 17.32 9.12 -1.94
N GLU A 224 17.83 8.08 -2.57
CA GLU A 224 18.12 8.06 -4.00
C GLU A 224 16.83 8.17 -4.83
N ASP A 225 15.85 7.32 -4.55
CA ASP A 225 14.57 7.36 -5.27
C ASP A 225 13.73 8.58 -4.91
N TYR A 226 13.80 9.01 -3.65
CA TYR A 226 13.18 10.26 -3.26
C TYR A 226 13.64 11.43 -4.14
N ARG A 227 14.95 11.50 -4.50
CA ARG A 227 15.46 12.52 -5.40
C ARG A 227 14.95 12.38 -6.85
N ARG A 228 14.58 11.17 -7.27
CA ARG A 228 14.01 10.88 -8.60
C ARG A 228 12.51 11.16 -8.67
N ALA A 229 11.81 11.21 -7.53
CA ALA A 229 10.36 11.38 -7.47
C ALA A 229 9.84 12.63 -8.23
N PRO A 230 10.49 13.82 -8.18
CA PRO A 230 10.02 14.99 -8.94
C PRO A 230 9.96 14.77 -10.45
N SER A 231 10.92 14.06 -11.03
CA SER A 231 10.96 13.81 -12.48
C SER A 231 9.87 12.82 -12.94
N LEU A 232 9.31 12.05 -12.04
CA LEU A 232 8.27 11.08 -12.36
C LEU A 232 6.87 11.61 -12.02
N LEU A 233 6.75 12.35 -10.92
CA LEU A 233 5.44 12.73 -10.38
C LEU A 233 5.01 14.17 -10.75
N ALA A 234 5.95 15.02 -11.13
CA ALA A 234 5.69 16.44 -11.46
C ALA A 234 5.96 16.77 -12.95
N ALA A 235 6.08 15.74 -13.78
CA ALA A 235 6.28 15.87 -15.22
C ALA A 235 4.98 16.28 -15.94
#